data_659b788a74759be0963d44bfbed58e8b
#
_entry.id   659b788a74759be0963d44bfbed58e8b
#
_cell.length_a   1.000
_cell.length_b   1.000
_cell.length_c   1.000
_cell.angle_alpha   90.00
_cell.angle_beta   90.00
_cell.angle_gamma   90.00
#
_symmetry.space_group_name_H-M   'P 1'
#
loop_
_entity.id
_entity.type
_entity.pdbx_description
1 polymer ?
#
loop_
_entity_poly.entity_id
_entity_poly.type
_entity_poly.pdbx_seq_one_letter_code
_entity_poly.pdbx_strand_id
1 'polypeptide(L)' 'MTVDELKGVVREVLKQNHDEVSRRGARGIYQIEGEVNGMKYKLGMNRGRVGQLYPLEG' A
#
# COMPACT_ATOMS: atom_id res chain seq x y z
N MET A 1 6.85 15.18 -1.79
CA MET A 1 6.07 14.25 -2.62
C MET A 1 4.75 14.89 -3.00
N THR A 2 4.42 14.86 -4.28
CA THR A 2 3.15 15.41 -4.75
C THR A 2 2.02 14.41 -4.53
N VAL A 3 0.77 14.88 -4.64
CA VAL A 3 -0.40 14.01 -4.51
C VAL A 3 -0.38 12.92 -5.60
N ASP A 4 0.04 13.27 -6.80
CA ASP A 4 0.09 12.31 -7.89
C ASP A 4 1.15 11.22 -7.64
N GLU A 5 2.30 11.60 -7.09
CA GLU A 5 3.32 10.64 -6.72
C GLU A 5 2.82 9.71 -5.63
N LEU A 6 2.13 10.26 -4.64
CA LEU A 6 1.56 9.47 -3.55
C LEU A 6 0.55 8.45 -4.09
N LYS A 7 -0.33 8.87 -4.99
CA LYS A 7 -1.29 7.97 -5.60
C LYS A 7 -0.59 6.87 -6.40
N GLY A 8 0.50 7.21 -7.08
CA GLY A 8 1.29 6.25 -7.83
C GLY A 8 1.91 5.20 -6.92
N VAL A 9 2.44 5.62 -5.78
CA VAL A 9 3.02 4.71 -4.79
C VAL A 9 1.96 3.76 -4.26
N VAL A 10 0.79 4.29 -3.87
CA VAL A 10 -0.31 3.47 -3.37
C VAL A 10 -0.72 2.43 -4.42
N ARG A 11 -0.86 2.86 -5.67
CA ARG A 11 -1.25 1.98 -6.77
C ARG A 11 -0.24 0.84 -6.95
N GLU A 12 1.04 1.15 -6.94
CA GLU A 12 2.09 0.14 -7.12
C GLU A 12 2.12 -0.85 -5.96
N VAL A 13 2.01 -0.37 -4.73
CA VAL A 13 1.99 -1.26 -3.57
C VAL A 13 0.79 -2.20 -3.63
N LEU A 14 -0.38 -1.68 -3.99
CA LEU A 14 -1.57 -2.50 -4.15
C LEU A 14 -1.40 -3.53 -5.26
N LYS A 15 -0.81 -3.13 -6.37
CA LYS A 15 -0.55 -4.03 -7.50
C LYS A 15 0.40 -5.15 -7.12
N GLN A 16 1.46 -4.83 -6.39
CA GLN A 16 2.43 -5.83 -5.94
C GLN A 16 1.81 -6.83 -4.97
N ASN A 17 0.77 -6.43 -4.27
CA ASN A 17 0.07 -7.26 -3.29
C ASN A 17 -1.34 -7.65 -3.75
N HIS A 18 -1.54 -7.74 -5.05
CA HIS A 18 -2.85 -7.98 -5.62
C HIS A 18 -3.54 -9.22 -5.05
N ASP A 19 -2.81 -10.33 -4.93
CA ASP A 19 -3.38 -11.57 -4.41
C ASP A 19 -3.81 -11.42 -2.96
N GLU A 20 -2.99 -10.77 -2.15
CA GLU A 20 -3.29 -10.54 -0.75
C GLU A 20 -4.50 -9.63 -0.59
N VAL A 21 -4.54 -8.55 -1.36
CA VAL A 21 -5.65 -7.60 -1.32
C VAL A 21 -6.94 -8.26 -1.79
N SER A 22 -6.87 -9.05 -2.85
CA SER A 22 -8.03 -9.77 -3.36
C SER A 22 -8.57 -10.78 -2.35
N ARG A 23 -7.68 -11.47 -1.65
CA ARG A 23 -8.05 -12.47 -0.67
C ARG A 23 -8.68 -11.84 0.56
N ARG A 24 -8.08 -10.75 1.05
CA ARG A 24 -8.59 -10.08 2.26
C ARG A 24 -9.75 -9.14 1.96
N GLY A 25 -9.73 -8.51 0.80
CA GLY A 25 -10.79 -7.62 0.38
C GLY A 25 -10.99 -6.46 1.34
N ALA A 26 -12.27 -6.19 1.67
CA ALA A 26 -12.64 -5.11 2.57
C ALA A 26 -12.82 -5.58 4.01
N ARG A 27 -12.20 -6.68 4.39
CA ARG A 27 -12.38 -7.28 5.71
C ARG A 27 -11.26 -6.86 6.64
N GLY A 28 -11.62 -6.19 7.74
CA GLY A 28 -10.71 -5.90 8.82
C GLY A 28 -9.62 -4.90 8.46
N ILE A 29 -8.60 -4.89 9.31
CA ILE A 29 -7.46 -3.99 9.19
C ILE A 29 -6.23 -4.87 8.98
N TYR A 30 -5.43 -4.53 7.97
CA TYR A 30 -4.19 -5.25 7.68
C TYR A 30 -3.19 -4.32 7.03
N GLN A 31 -1.96 -4.78 6.94
CA GLN A 31 -0.87 -4.01 6.34
C GLN A 31 -0.23 -4.80 5.20
N ILE A 32 0.17 -4.07 4.16
CA ILE A 32 0.91 -4.64 3.04
C ILE A 32 2.15 -3.79 2.80
N GLU A 33 3.15 -4.39 2.19
CA GLU A 33 4.41 -3.72 1.91
C GLU A 33 4.71 -3.82 0.42
N GLY A 34 5.40 -2.82 -0.10
CA GLY A 34 5.81 -2.82 -1.49
C GLY A 34 7.02 -1.93 -1.68
N GLU A 35 7.64 -2.04 -2.85
CA GLU A 35 8.81 -1.25 -3.21
C GLU A 35 8.51 -0.47 -4.47
N VAL A 36 8.79 0.84 -4.41
CA VAL A 36 8.60 1.73 -5.55
C VAL A 36 9.85 2.60 -5.69
N ASN A 37 10.48 2.56 -6.84
CA ASN A 37 11.68 3.36 -7.13
C ASN A 37 12.80 3.17 -6.11
N GLY A 38 12.98 1.93 -5.66
CA GLY A 38 14.03 1.60 -4.71
C GLY A 38 13.70 1.90 -3.26
N MET A 39 12.53 2.44 -2.98
CA MET A 39 12.07 2.71 -1.61
C MET A 39 10.96 1.74 -1.21
N LYS A 40 11.07 1.24 0.00
CA LYS A 40 10.04 0.37 0.55
C LYS A 40 9.00 1.20 1.28
N TYR A 41 7.75 0.82 1.08
CA TYR A 41 6.62 1.49 1.71
C TYR A 41 5.73 0.47 2.40
N LYS A 42 5.10 0.90 3.48
CA LYS A 42 4.09 0.11 4.16
C LYS A 42 2.75 0.82 4.04
N LEU A 43 1.75 0.07 3.66
CA LEU A 43 0.41 0.57 3.44
C LEU A 43 -0.54 -0.07 4.43
N GLY A 44 -1.17 0.75 5.25
CA GLY A 44 -2.19 0.27 6.19
C GLY A 44 -3.55 0.32 5.56
N MET A 45 -4.19 -0.84 5.48
CA MET A 45 -5.52 -0.97 4.91
C MET A 45 -6.55 -1.06 6.02
N ASN A 46 -7.63 -0.31 5.88
CA ASN A 46 -8.72 -0.30 6.83
C ASN A 46 -10.03 -0.49 6.06
N ARG A 47 -10.57 -1.71 6.12
CA ARG A 47 -11.83 -2.09 5.48
C ARG A 47 -11.87 -1.72 4.00
N GLY A 48 -10.79 -2.03 3.29
CA GLY A 48 -10.68 -1.77 1.86
C GLY A 48 -10.25 -0.36 1.50
N ARG A 49 -9.94 0.46 2.50
CA ARG A 49 -9.45 1.83 2.28
C ARG A 49 -8.03 1.98 2.77
N VAL A 50 -7.29 2.84 2.11
CA VAL A 50 -5.94 3.16 2.54
C VAL A 50 -6.03 4.12 3.73
N GLY A 51 -5.66 3.64 4.91
CA GLY A 51 -5.67 4.44 6.11
C GLY A 51 -4.34 5.12 6.41
N GLN A 52 -3.25 4.47 6.02
CA GLN A 52 -1.90 4.97 6.29
C GLN A 52 -0.96 4.58 5.17
N LEU A 53 0.00 5.47 4.92
CA LEU A 53 1.09 5.16 3.99
C LEU A 53 2.35 5.80 4.57
N TYR A 54 3.38 5.00 4.78
CA TYR A 54 4.64 5.55 5.27
C TYR A 54 5.82 4.76 4.70
N PRO A 55 6.95 5.45 4.52
CA PRO A 55 8.14 4.78 4.02
C PRO A 55 8.77 3.93 5.12
N LEU A 56 9.35 2.82 4.71
CA LEU A 56 10.13 1.98 5.59
C LEU A 56 11.61 2.32 5.38
N GLU A 57 12.35 2.49 6.45
CA GLU A 57 13.77 2.69 6.35
C GLU A 57 14.42 1.37 6.00
N GLY A 58 15.13 1.42 4.88
CA GLY A 58 15.79 0.23 4.36
C GLY A 58 17.08 -0.12 5.03
#